data_682b6945c5ea72a0189445c9452e19b9
#
_entry.id   682b6945c5ea72a0189445c9452e19b9
#
_cell.length_a   1.000
_cell.length_b   1.000
_cell.length_c   1.000
_cell.angle_alpha   90.00
_cell.angle_beta   90.00
_cell.angle_gamma   90.00
#
_symmetry.space_group_name_H-M   'P 1'
#
loop_
_entity.id
_entity.type
_entity.pdbx_description
1 polymer ?
#
loop_
_entity_poly.entity_id
_entity_poly.type
_entity_poly.pdbx_seq_one_letter_code
_entity_poly.pdbx_strand_id
1 'polypeptide(L)'
;PQYDDYFRYFAGKGFTVVSIDYRLGMKGEKAPGIFNHKPLQQAIAMAVDDLYSATSYLIQHAEELHIDPSRIIISGSSAGAMTVLQADYERCNGREAAKVLPEGFRYAGVIAFAGSVFSKEGTPSYMTTPAPTLFFHGSGDKLVPYNKTRFFRLGVFGSKSLAGRFREQGYPYAFYTMEEIGHEVSEYPMKEFLPEIEHFIRNFVLDKKQWQLETSLKDKLRKSERSVDPGSYYN
;
A
#
# COMPACT_ATOMS: atom_id res chain seq x y z
N PRO A 1 7.65 -2.42 19.81
CA PRO A 1 7.34 -1.53 18.70
C PRO A 1 5.87 -1.61 18.27
N GLN A 2 5.40 -0.62 17.56
CA GLN A 2 3.98 -0.40 17.22
C GLN A 2 3.34 -1.55 16.42
N TYR A 3 4.12 -2.30 15.65
CA TYR A 3 3.65 -3.37 14.77
C TYR A 3 4.00 -4.78 15.22
N ASP A 4 4.57 -4.96 16.42
CA ASP A 4 5.04 -6.26 16.91
C ASP A 4 3.94 -7.34 16.94
N ASP A 5 2.74 -6.99 17.37
CA ASP A 5 1.62 -7.93 17.44
C ASP A 5 1.18 -8.39 16.04
N TYR A 6 1.18 -7.48 15.06
CA TYR A 6 0.93 -7.79 13.65
C TYR A 6 1.99 -8.76 13.10
N PHE A 7 3.26 -8.49 13.34
CA PHE A 7 4.35 -9.35 12.89
C PHE A 7 4.30 -10.73 13.57
N ARG A 8 4.09 -10.77 14.88
CA ARG A 8 3.97 -12.03 15.64
C ARG A 8 2.79 -12.88 15.21
N TYR A 9 1.66 -12.25 14.88
CA TYR A 9 0.48 -12.95 14.39
C TYR A 9 0.81 -13.73 13.11
N PHE A 10 1.39 -13.09 12.11
CA PHE A 10 1.71 -13.74 10.85
C PHE A 10 2.89 -14.72 10.97
N ALA A 11 3.90 -14.39 11.76
CA ALA A 11 4.97 -15.34 12.06
C ALA A 11 4.45 -16.62 12.72
N GLY A 12 3.48 -16.49 13.65
CA GLY A 12 2.79 -17.62 14.28
C GLY A 12 1.93 -18.45 13.32
N LYS A 13 1.58 -17.90 12.14
CA LYS A 13 0.87 -18.60 11.07
C LYS A 13 1.81 -19.25 10.04
N GLY A 14 3.12 -19.22 10.28
CA GLY A 14 4.12 -19.83 9.41
C GLY A 14 4.62 -18.94 8.27
N PHE A 15 4.37 -17.62 8.33
CA PHE A 15 4.97 -16.67 7.41
C PHE A 15 6.34 -16.22 7.89
N THR A 16 7.30 -16.09 6.98
CA THR A 16 8.51 -15.31 7.24
C THR A 16 8.14 -13.82 7.15
N VAL A 17 8.31 -13.08 8.25
CA VAL A 17 8.00 -11.66 8.31
C VAL A 17 9.28 -10.86 8.31
N VAL A 18 9.40 -9.92 7.38
CA VAL A 18 10.56 -9.04 7.24
C VAL A 18 10.10 -7.60 7.38
N SER A 19 10.65 -6.87 8.34
CA SER A 19 10.48 -5.42 8.47
C SER A 19 11.71 -4.73 7.88
N ILE A 20 11.48 -3.80 6.98
CA ILE A 20 12.55 -3.02 6.35
C ILE A 20 12.57 -1.60 6.90
N ASP A 21 13.75 -1.03 7.03
CA ASP A 21 13.94 0.41 7.13
C ASP A 21 14.02 1.02 5.73
N TYR A 22 13.46 2.20 5.56
CA TYR A 22 13.54 2.95 4.31
C TYR A 22 13.79 4.43 4.57
N ARG A 23 14.35 5.12 3.61
CA ARG A 23 14.72 6.53 3.73
C ARG A 23 13.48 7.43 3.83
N LEU A 24 13.45 8.29 4.86
CA LEU A 24 12.36 9.22 5.14
C LEU A 24 12.57 10.55 4.39
N GLY A 25 12.30 10.55 3.09
CA GLY A 25 12.58 11.69 2.20
C GLY A 25 11.74 12.95 2.46
N MET A 26 10.67 12.85 3.26
CA MET A 26 9.87 14.03 3.66
C MET A 26 10.29 14.65 4.98
N LYS A 27 11.28 14.07 5.68
CA LYS A 27 11.74 14.62 6.97
C LYS A 27 12.34 16.00 6.78
N GLY A 28 11.73 17.00 7.43
CA GLY A 28 12.14 18.42 7.35
C GLY A 28 11.63 19.15 6.10
N GLU A 29 10.82 18.51 5.26
CA GLU A 29 10.18 19.13 4.11
C GLU A 29 8.83 19.76 4.48
N LYS A 30 8.41 20.76 3.70
CA LYS A 30 7.07 21.34 3.84
C LYS A 30 6.00 20.36 3.39
N ALA A 31 4.82 20.45 4.00
CA ALA A 31 3.65 19.66 3.59
C ALA A 31 3.46 19.70 2.06
N PRO A 32 3.27 18.52 1.41
CA PRO A 32 3.13 18.45 -0.03
C PRO A 32 1.82 19.12 -0.49
N GLY A 33 1.88 19.78 -1.63
CA GLY A 33 0.74 20.42 -2.28
C GLY A 33 0.84 20.31 -3.79
N ILE A 34 -0.20 20.77 -4.50
CA ILE A 34 -0.27 20.69 -5.96
C ILE A 34 0.94 21.36 -6.62
N PHE A 35 1.39 22.50 -6.08
CA PHE A 35 2.54 23.25 -6.58
C PHE A 35 3.87 22.87 -5.92
N ASN A 36 3.83 22.09 -4.84
CA ASN A 36 5.00 21.59 -4.11
C ASN A 36 4.96 20.06 -4.00
N HIS A 37 4.84 19.37 -5.14
CA HIS A 37 4.76 17.89 -5.18
C HIS A 37 6.12 17.20 -5.34
N LYS A 38 7.17 17.94 -5.73
CA LYS A 38 8.49 17.35 -6.02
C LYS A 38 9.11 16.63 -4.81
N PRO A 39 9.12 17.20 -3.57
CA PRO A 39 9.64 16.49 -2.41
C PRO A 39 8.90 15.18 -2.15
N LEU A 40 7.56 15.17 -2.22
CA LEU A 40 6.77 13.95 -2.06
C LEU A 40 7.11 12.90 -3.13
N GLN A 41 7.24 13.32 -4.39
CA GLN A 41 7.62 12.42 -5.48
C GLN A 41 9.01 11.80 -5.25
N GLN A 42 9.99 12.60 -4.82
CA GLN A 42 11.34 12.12 -4.52
C GLN A 42 11.34 11.17 -3.33
N ALA A 43 10.57 11.49 -2.27
CA ALA A 43 10.44 10.63 -1.10
C ALA A 43 9.82 9.26 -1.45
N ILE A 44 8.77 9.26 -2.26
CA ILE A 44 8.16 8.02 -2.76
C ILE A 44 9.17 7.23 -3.60
N ALA A 45 9.88 7.86 -4.52
CA ALA A 45 10.88 7.19 -5.35
C ALA A 45 11.98 6.54 -4.50
N MET A 46 12.53 7.27 -3.51
CA MET A 46 13.54 6.71 -2.60
C MET A 46 13.02 5.51 -1.82
N ALA A 47 11.79 5.58 -1.29
CA ALA A 47 11.20 4.47 -0.54
C ALA A 47 10.90 3.25 -1.43
N VAL A 48 10.50 3.47 -2.68
CA VAL A 48 10.32 2.40 -3.68
C VAL A 48 11.65 1.75 -4.04
N ASP A 49 12.72 2.53 -4.23
CA ASP A 49 14.07 2.01 -4.48
C ASP A 49 14.56 1.15 -3.31
N ASP A 50 14.30 1.58 -2.08
CA ASP A 50 14.67 0.83 -0.87
C ASP A 50 13.87 -0.49 -0.78
N LEU A 51 12.57 -0.46 -1.06
CA LEU A 51 11.74 -1.66 -1.10
C LEU A 51 12.20 -2.64 -2.20
N TYR A 52 12.53 -2.15 -3.39
CA TYR A 52 13.05 -3.00 -4.46
C TYR A 52 14.41 -3.60 -4.11
N SER A 53 15.29 -2.84 -3.46
CA SER A 53 16.58 -3.33 -2.98
C SER A 53 16.40 -4.46 -1.96
N ALA A 54 15.50 -4.27 -0.98
CA ALA A 54 15.15 -5.30 -0.02
C ALA A 54 14.54 -6.54 -0.68
N THR A 55 13.63 -6.34 -1.64
CA THR A 55 13.00 -7.44 -2.39
C THR A 55 14.05 -8.21 -3.19
N SER A 56 14.96 -7.53 -3.87
CA SER A 56 16.06 -8.15 -4.62
C SER A 56 16.96 -8.97 -3.71
N TYR A 57 17.30 -8.44 -2.54
CA TYR A 57 18.07 -9.16 -1.52
C TYR A 57 17.36 -10.45 -1.08
N LEU A 58 16.06 -10.38 -0.77
CA LEU A 58 15.27 -11.54 -0.37
C LEU A 58 15.22 -12.62 -1.46
N ILE A 59 15.10 -12.20 -2.73
CA ILE A 59 15.11 -13.13 -3.87
C ILE A 59 16.47 -13.81 -4.01
N GLN A 60 17.56 -13.06 -3.89
CA GLN A 60 18.92 -13.59 -4.02
C GLN A 60 19.29 -14.56 -2.89
N HIS A 61 18.73 -14.38 -1.69
CA HIS A 61 18.98 -15.21 -0.52
C HIS A 61 17.79 -16.15 -0.20
N ALA A 62 16.93 -16.41 -1.18
CA ALA A 62 15.69 -17.16 -0.97
C ALA A 62 15.91 -18.56 -0.42
N GLU A 63 16.93 -19.27 -0.89
CA GLU A 63 17.30 -20.61 -0.42
C GLU A 63 17.77 -20.57 1.04
N GLU A 64 18.69 -19.65 1.39
CA GLU A 64 19.21 -19.47 2.74
C GLU A 64 18.11 -19.08 3.73
N LEU A 65 17.20 -18.19 3.31
CA LEU A 65 16.09 -17.70 4.12
C LEU A 65 14.86 -18.63 4.11
N HIS A 66 14.91 -19.73 3.37
CA HIS A 66 13.79 -20.66 3.20
C HIS A 66 12.49 -19.99 2.77
N ILE A 67 12.55 -19.04 1.84
CA ILE A 67 11.39 -18.33 1.30
C ILE A 67 11.16 -18.69 -0.15
N ASP A 68 9.89 -18.60 -0.57
CA ASP A 68 9.48 -18.72 -1.97
C ASP A 68 9.33 -17.32 -2.59
N PRO A 69 10.22 -16.90 -3.51
CA PRO A 69 10.14 -15.58 -4.15
C PRO A 69 8.81 -15.32 -4.87
N SER A 70 8.11 -16.37 -5.32
CA SER A 70 6.81 -16.25 -5.97
C SER A 70 5.68 -15.93 -4.99
N ARG A 71 5.94 -15.93 -3.68
CA ARG A 71 4.99 -15.69 -2.60
C ARG A 71 5.29 -14.43 -1.78
N ILE A 72 6.14 -13.54 -2.27
CA ILE A 72 6.45 -12.28 -1.59
C ILE A 72 5.21 -11.37 -1.61
N ILE A 73 4.71 -11.05 -0.41
CA ILE A 73 3.64 -10.09 -0.17
C ILE A 73 4.27 -8.83 0.41
N ILE A 74 3.89 -7.67 -0.10
CA ILE A 74 4.32 -6.38 0.46
C ILE A 74 3.17 -5.72 1.21
N SER A 75 3.48 -5.20 2.40
CA SER A 75 2.50 -4.57 3.29
C SER A 75 3.02 -3.23 3.78
N GLY A 76 2.15 -2.25 3.90
CA GLY A 76 2.55 -0.93 4.39
C GLY A 76 1.41 -0.10 4.96
N SER A 77 1.78 0.82 5.85
CA SER A 77 0.90 1.77 6.53
C SER A 77 1.24 3.19 6.10
N SER A 78 0.24 4.03 5.81
CA SER A 78 0.43 5.45 5.49
C SER A 78 1.47 5.67 4.36
N ALA A 79 2.60 6.30 4.64
CA ALA A 79 3.71 6.43 3.71
C ALA A 79 4.22 5.07 3.19
N GLY A 80 4.28 4.05 4.06
CA GLY A 80 4.59 2.67 3.65
C GLY A 80 3.54 2.08 2.73
N ALA A 81 2.25 2.39 2.92
CA ALA A 81 1.19 1.97 2.02
C ALA A 81 1.30 2.65 0.64
N MET A 82 1.69 3.93 0.62
CA MET A 82 2.02 4.61 -0.64
C MET A 82 3.20 3.93 -1.34
N THR A 83 4.23 3.55 -0.59
CA THR A 83 5.43 2.88 -1.11
C THR A 83 5.07 1.54 -1.76
N VAL A 84 4.33 0.66 -1.07
CA VAL A 84 3.98 -0.67 -1.62
C VAL A 84 3.04 -0.59 -2.82
N LEU A 85 2.08 0.33 -2.80
CA LEU A 85 1.18 0.56 -3.93
C LEU A 85 1.93 1.14 -5.14
N GLN A 86 2.83 2.10 -4.91
CA GLN A 86 3.65 2.70 -5.96
C GLN A 86 4.61 1.67 -6.55
N ALA A 87 5.23 0.83 -5.73
CA ALA A 87 6.14 -0.20 -6.19
C ALA A 87 5.45 -1.20 -7.14
N ASP A 88 4.28 -1.74 -6.77
CA ASP A 88 3.57 -2.63 -7.70
C ASP A 88 3.10 -1.90 -8.96
N TYR A 89 2.65 -0.63 -8.84
CA TYR A 89 2.29 0.20 -9.99
C TYR A 89 3.48 0.42 -10.95
N GLU A 90 4.65 0.76 -10.43
CA GLU A 90 5.84 1.00 -11.24
C GLU A 90 6.38 -0.28 -11.87
N ARG A 91 6.38 -1.39 -11.13
CA ARG A 91 6.73 -2.70 -11.65
C ARG A 91 5.80 -3.11 -12.80
N CYS A 92 4.48 -2.95 -12.63
CA CYS A 92 3.50 -3.28 -13.67
C CYS A 92 3.68 -2.47 -14.96
N ASN A 93 4.24 -1.27 -14.84
CA ASN A 93 4.45 -0.34 -15.94
C ASN A 93 5.91 -0.34 -16.45
N GLY A 94 6.76 -1.29 -16.01
CA GLY A 94 8.14 -1.44 -16.48
C GLY A 94 8.99 -0.20 -16.26
N ARG A 95 8.76 0.52 -15.14
CA ARG A 95 9.55 1.72 -14.81
C ARG A 95 10.99 1.35 -14.48
N GLU A 96 11.90 2.28 -14.72
CA GLU A 96 13.36 2.05 -14.60
C GLU A 96 13.77 1.45 -13.26
N ALA A 97 13.24 2.01 -12.16
CA ALA A 97 13.52 1.53 -10.81
C ALA A 97 13.19 0.05 -10.59
N ALA A 98 12.14 -0.47 -11.25
CA ALA A 98 11.72 -1.87 -11.13
C ALA A 98 12.65 -2.86 -11.84
N LYS A 99 13.58 -2.40 -12.69
CA LYS A 99 14.52 -3.27 -13.42
C LYS A 99 15.57 -3.96 -12.54
N VAL A 100 15.71 -3.54 -11.28
CA VAL A 100 16.54 -4.24 -10.29
C VAL A 100 15.95 -5.61 -9.91
N LEU A 101 14.65 -5.79 -10.11
CA LEU A 101 13.96 -7.05 -9.89
C LEU A 101 14.12 -7.99 -11.11
N PRO A 102 14.13 -9.32 -10.90
CA PRO A 102 14.22 -10.26 -12.02
C PRO A 102 13.11 -10.04 -13.06
N GLU A 103 13.43 -10.32 -14.32
CA GLU A 103 12.44 -10.28 -15.39
C GLU A 103 11.27 -11.22 -15.08
N GLY A 104 10.05 -10.73 -15.28
CA GLY A 104 8.83 -11.49 -14.98
C GLY A 104 8.46 -11.56 -13.49
N PHE A 105 9.28 -11.03 -12.59
CA PHE A 105 8.93 -10.99 -11.16
C PHE A 105 7.62 -10.26 -10.91
N ARG A 106 6.83 -10.80 -9.98
CA ARG A 106 5.57 -10.20 -9.51
C ARG A 106 5.44 -10.39 -8.01
N TYR A 107 4.97 -9.36 -7.32
CA TYR A 107 4.51 -9.55 -5.95
C TYR A 107 3.29 -10.46 -5.92
N ALA A 108 3.20 -11.33 -4.93
CA ALA A 108 2.07 -12.23 -4.76
C ALA A 108 0.82 -11.52 -4.22
N GLY A 109 1.02 -10.42 -3.50
CA GLY A 109 -0.06 -9.58 -2.99
C GLY A 109 0.46 -8.26 -2.45
N VAL A 110 -0.44 -7.28 -2.36
CA VAL A 110 -0.20 -5.98 -1.74
C VAL A 110 -1.23 -5.73 -0.65
N ILE A 111 -0.79 -5.28 0.52
CA ILE A 111 -1.66 -4.91 1.65
C ILE A 111 -1.38 -3.46 2.01
N ALA A 112 -2.37 -2.59 1.86
CA ALA A 112 -2.22 -1.15 2.02
C ALA A 112 -3.20 -0.57 3.04
N PHE A 113 -2.67 0.02 4.12
CA PHE A 113 -3.45 0.70 5.15
C PHE A 113 -3.34 2.21 4.96
N ALA A 114 -4.42 2.86 4.51
CA ALA A 114 -4.52 4.29 4.22
C ALA A 114 -3.45 4.76 3.20
N GLY A 115 -3.37 4.09 2.03
CA GLY A 115 -2.38 4.36 0.99
C GLY A 115 -2.95 5.03 -0.25
N SER A 116 -2.04 5.42 -1.15
CA SER A 116 -2.35 6.03 -2.45
C SER A 116 -1.21 5.83 -3.44
N VAL A 117 -1.50 6.04 -4.73
CA VAL A 117 -0.50 6.11 -5.81
C VAL A 117 -0.34 7.54 -6.28
N PHE A 118 0.89 7.99 -6.44
CA PHE A 118 1.22 9.24 -7.10
C PHE A 118 1.38 9.01 -8.62
N SER A 119 0.67 9.79 -9.42
CA SER A 119 0.75 9.69 -10.88
C SER A 119 0.80 11.07 -11.54
N LYS A 120 1.61 11.18 -12.59
CA LYS A 120 1.66 12.34 -13.51
C LYS A 120 0.85 12.10 -14.80
N GLU A 121 0.31 10.90 -14.95
CA GLU A 121 -0.34 10.44 -16.18
C GLU A 121 -1.87 10.38 -16.05
N GLY A 122 -2.41 10.89 -14.95
CA GLY A 122 -3.84 10.77 -14.60
C GLY A 122 -4.12 9.56 -13.73
N THR A 123 -5.35 9.06 -13.80
CA THR A 123 -5.74 7.85 -13.03
C THR A 123 -4.81 6.69 -13.37
N PRO A 124 -4.23 6.02 -12.37
CA PRO A 124 -3.29 4.92 -12.61
C PRO A 124 -3.85 3.86 -13.55
N SER A 125 -3.04 3.47 -14.53
CA SER A 125 -3.31 2.35 -15.43
C SER A 125 -2.11 1.40 -15.41
N TYR A 126 -2.36 0.12 -15.67
CA TYR A 126 -1.38 -0.93 -15.51
C TYR A 126 -1.15 -1.61 -16.86
N MET A 127 0.10 -1.70 -17.32
CA MET A 127 0.46 -2.40 -18.57
C MET A 127 0.40 -3.93 -18.40
N THR A 128 0.71 -4.41 -17.20
CA THR A 128 0.52 -5.82 -16.82
C THR A 128 -0.40 -5.90 -15.60
N THR A 129 -1.04 -7.06 -15.38
CA THR A 129 -1.94 -7.25 -14.23
C THR A 129 -1.22 -6.97 -12.92
N PRO A 130 -1.73 -6.08 -12.07
CA PRO A 130 -1.16 -5.82 -10.74
C PRO A 130 -1.37 -7.02 -9.82
N ALA A 131 -0.62 -7.04 -8.72
CA ALA A 131 -0.84 -8.02 -7.66
C ALA A 131 -2.25 -7.88 -7.06
N PRO A 132 -2.89 -8.97 -6.60
CA PRO A 132 -4.08 -8.86 -5.76
C PRO A 132 -3.83 -7.88 -4.63
N THR A 133 -4.74 -6.93 -4.41
CA THR A 133 -4.51 -5.86 -3.45
C THR A 133 -5.62 -5.80 -2.40
N LEU A 134 -5.20 -5.77 -1.13
CA LEU A 134 -6.08 -5.47 0.01
C LEU A 134 -5.91 -4.00 0.39
N PHE A 135 -7.00 -3.26 0.34
CA PHE A 135 -7.06 -1.87 0.76
C PHE A 135 -7.87 -1.73 2.05
N PHE A 136 -7.32 -1.03 3.04
CA PHE A 136 -8.06 -0.46 4.16
C PHE A 136 -7.96 1.06 4.09
N HIS A 137 -9.07 1.80 4.15
CA HIS A 137 -9.01 3.26 4.11
C HIS A 137 -10.20 3.91 4.79
N GLY A 138 -9.96 4.96 5.56
CA GLY A 138 -10.98 5.79 6.16
C GLY A 138 -11.58 6.77 5.16
N SER A 139 -12.91 6.83 5.06
CA SER A 139 -13.55 7.75 4.12
C SER A 139 -13.40 9.23 4.52
N GLY A 140 -13.06 9.50 5.78
CA GLY A 140 -12.77 10.82 6.34
C GLY A 140 -11.28 11.20 6.33
N ASP A 141 -10.40 10.38 5.75
CA ASP A 141 -8.96 10.66 5.72
C ASP A 141 -8.65 11.94 4.94
N LYS A 142 -8.02 12.90 5.65
CA LYS A 142 -7.59 14.19 5.08
C LYS A 142 -6.10 14.27 4.84
N LEU A 143 -5.31 13.33 5.41
CA LEU A 143 -3.87 13.30 5.26
C LEU A 143 -3.46 12.58 3.98
N VAL A 144 -3.96 11.36 3.79
CA VAL A 144 -3.83 10.62 2.53
C VAL A 144 -5.21 10.55 1.87
N PRO A 145 -5.39 11.07 0.66
CA PRO A 145 -6.71 11.15 0.04
C PRO A 145 -7.38 9.78 -0.08
N TYR A 146 -8.56 9.60 0.51
CA TYR A 146 -9.37 8.40 0.37
C TYR A 146 -9.74 8.12 -1.09
N ASN A 147 -10.12 9.15 -1.85
CA ASN A 147 -10.45 9.04 -3.26
C ASN A 147 -9.28 9.53 -4.13
N LYS A 148 -9.24 10.82 -4.43
CA LYS A 148 -8.15 11.43 -5.23
C LYS A 148 -8.08 12.93 -5.00
N THR A 149 -6.85 13.45 -5.06
CA THR A 149 -6.57 14.88 -5.19
C THR A 149 -5.74 15.06 -6.45
N ARG A 150 -6.22 15.82 -7.42
CA ARG A 150 -5.55 15.99 -8.71
C ARG A 150 -5.70 17.39 -9.29
N PHE A 151 -4.71 17.77 -10.09
CA PHE A 151 -4.75 18.92 -10.97
C PHE A 151 -4.34 18.47 -12.38
N PHE A 152 -5.27 18.55 -13.33
CA PHE A 152 -5.12 17.91 -14.65
C PHE A 152 -4.77 16.41 -14.53
N ARG A 153 -3.58 16.02 -15.01
CA ARG A 153 -3.10 14.64 -14.98
C ARG A 153 -2.25 14.31 -13.75
N LEU A 154 -1.71 15.32 -13.07
CA LEU A 154 -0.92 15.17 -11.86
C LEU A 154 -1.84 14.94 -10.67
N GLY A 155 -1.58 13.91 -9.86
CA GLY A 155 -2.39 13.70 -8.65
C GLY A 155 -1.94 12.55 -7.77
N VAL A 156 -2.62 12.47 -6.63
CA VAL A 156 -2.54 11.39 -5.66
C VAL A 156 -3.88 10.66 -5.70
N PHE A 157 -3.86 9.36 -5.94
CA PHE A 157 -5.01 8.51 -6.13
C PHE A 157 -5.12 7.51 -5.00
N GLY A 158 -6.08 7.72 -4.10
CA GLY A 158 -6.31 6.90 -2.92
C GLY A 158 -7.05 5.59 -3.21
N SER A 159 -7.22 4.80 -2.16
CA SER A 159 -7.74 3.43 -2.25
C SER A 159 -9.08 3.33 -2.98
N LYS A 160 -10.01 4.27 -2.78
CA LYS A 160 -11.30 4.28 -3.51
C LYS A 160 -11.12 4.43 -5.03
N SER A 161 -10.20 5.32 -5.45
CA SER A 161 -9.91 5.52 -6.86
C SER A 161 -9.22 4.29 -7.48
N LEU A 162 -8.30 3.67 -6.73
CA LEU A 162 -7.58 2.46 -7.15
C LEU A 162 -8.51 1.25 -7.21
N ALA A 163 -9.34 1.02 -6.18
CA ALA A 163 -10.33 -0.06 -6.17
C ALA A 163 -11.33 0.08 -7.34
N GLY A 164 -11.77 1.31 -7.63
CA GLY A 164 -12.58 1.59 -8.82
C GLY A 164 -11.88 1.17 -10.12
N ARG A 165 -10.57 1.45 -10.24
CA ARG A 165 -9.79 1.03 -11.40
C ARG A 165 -9.62 -0.48 -11.48
N PHE A 166 -9.37 -1.14 -10.34
CA PHE A 166 -9.29 -2.61 -10.27
C PHE A 166 -10.62 -3.24 -10.69
N ARG A 167 -11.75 -2.70 -10.22
CA ARG A 167 -13.09 -3.16 -10.60
C ARG A 167 -13.33 -3.05 -12.11
N GLU A 168 -13.04 -1.90 -12.71
CA GLU A 168 -13.19 -1.65 -14.14
C GLU A 168 -12.38 -2.61 -15.01
N GLN A 169 -11.19 -3.03 -14.55
CA GLN A 169 -10.28 -3.88 -15.29
C GLN A 169 -10.38 -5.37 -14.93
N GLY A 170 -11.28 -5.73 -14.00
CA GLY A 170 -11.44 -7.12 -13.56
C GLY A 170 -10.28 -7.65 -12.71
N TYR A 171 -9.44 -6.77 -12.13
CA TYR A 171 -8.34 -7.21 -11.26
C TYR A 171 -8.85 -7.67 -9.89
N PRO A 172 -8.22 -8.69 -9.27
CA PRO A 172 -8.62 -9.16 -7.94
C PRO A 172 -8.22 -8.15 -6.85
N TYR A 173 -9.16 -7.85 -5.96
CA TYR A 173 -8.93 -7.00 -4.79
C TYR A 173 -9.94 -7.21 -3.68
N ALA A 174 -9.58 -6.79 -2.48
CA ALA A 174 -10.49 -6.57 -1.37
C ALA A 174 -10.35 -5.13 -0.87
N PHE A 175 -11.46 -4.44 -0.65
CA PHE A 175 -11.47 -3.05 -0.19
C PHE A 175 -12.41 -2.89 1.00
N TYR A 176 -11.83 -2.49 2.13
CA TYR A 176 -12.54 -2.16 3.36
C TYR A 176 -12.57 -0.64 3.53
N THR A 177 -13.74 -0.05 3.36
CA THR A 177 -14.00 1.36 3.68
C THR A 177 -14.42 1.47 5.14
N MET A 178 -13.69 2.26 5.93
CA MET A 178 -14.10 2.65 7.28
C MET A 178 -14.80 4.01 7.20
N GLU A 179 -16.15 3.97 7.32
CA GLU A 179 -16.95 5.18 7.12
C GLU A 179 -16.72 6.21 8.21
N GLU A 180 -16.53 7.47 7.79
CA GLU A 180 -16.36 8.63 8.68
C GLU A 180 -15.10 8.57 9.56
N ILE A 181 -14.22 7.57 9.36
CA ILE A 181 -12.95 7.41 10.07
C ILE A 181 -11.83 8.09 9.26
N GLY A 182 -10.86 8.67 9.96
CA GLY A 182 -9.74 9.41 9.39
C GLY A 182 -8.51 8.55 9.10
N HIS A 183 -7.33 9.15 9.29
CA HIS A 183 -6.04 8.53 8.98
C HIS A 183 -5.63 7.40 9.95
N GLU A 184 -6.29 7.29 11.10
CA GLU A 184 -6.10 6.20 12.06
C GLU A 184 -6.32 4.80 11.46
N VAL A 185 -6.98 4.70 10.30
CA VAL A 185 -7.07 3.45 9.51
C VAL A 185 -5.69 2.99 8.99
N SER A 186 -4.69 3.83 9.08
CA SER A 186 -3.30 3.42 8.83
C SER A 186 -2.78 2.39 9.84
N GLU A 187 -3.37 2.30 11.02
CA GLU A 187 -2.83 1.49 12.12
C GLU A 187 -3.79 0.44 12.66
N TYR A 188 -5.01 0.83 13.05
CA TYR A 188 -5.87 -0.06 13.81
C TYR A 188 -6.26 -1.37 13.09
N PRO A 189 -6.37 -1.44 11.74
CA PRO A 189 -6.68 -2.72 11.10
C PRO A 189 -5.62 -3.79 11.32
N MET A 190 -4.37 -3.40 11.56
CA MET A 190 -3.29 -4.33 11.91
C MET A 190 -3.43 -4.94 13.31
N LYS A 191 -4.40 -4.49 14.09
CA LYS A 191 -4.74 -5.05 15.41
C LYS A 191 -6.12 -5.72 15.40
N GLU A 192 -7.09 -5.11 14.73
CA GLU A 192 -8.50 -5.47 14.84
C GLU A 192 -9.01 -6.31 13.66
N PHE A 193 -8.32 -6.31 12.50
CA PHE A 193 -8.74 -6.99 11.27
C PHE A 193 -7.74 -8.05 10.80
N LEU A 194 -7.05 -8.68 11.73
CA LEU A 194 -6.09 -9.76 11.43
C LEU A 194 -6.75 -10.95 10.71
N PRO A 195 -7.95 -11.40 11.08
CA PRO A 195 -8.64 -12.48 10.35
C PRO A 195 -8.99 -12.11 8.90
N GLU A 196 -9.38 -10.87 8.63
CA GLU A 196 -9.69 -10.37 7.29
C GLU A 196 -8.43 -10.31 6.40
N ILE A 197 -7.31 -9.92 7.00
CA ILE A 197 -6.01 -9.90 6.32
C ILE A 197 -5.57 -11.35 6.01
N GLU A 198 -5.70 -12.28 6.97
CA GLU A 198 -5.44 -13.70 6.76
C GLU A 198 -6.35 -14.28 5.66
N HIS A 199 -7.65 -13.93 5.69
CA HIS A 199 -8.61 -14.33 4.67
C HIS A 199 -8.19 -13.86 3.27
N PHE A 200 -7.74 -12.60 3.15
CA PHE A 200 -7.21 -12.08 1.90
C PHE A 200 -6.00 -12.88 1.43
N ILE A 201 -5.00 -13.08 2.29
CA ILE A 201 -3.80 -13.84 1.93
C ILE A 201 -4.16 -15.24 1.47
N ARG A 202 -5.02 -15.95 2.21
CA ARG A 202 -5.43 -17.32 1.86
C ARG A 202 -6.15 -17.37 0.51
N ASN A 203 -7.17 -16.55 0.32
CA ASN A 203 -8.02 -16.67 -0.85
C ASN A 203 -7.44 -16.02 -2.11
N PHE A 204 -6.87 -14.81 -1.98
CA PHE A 204 -6.41 -14.06 -3.15
C PHE A 204 -4.98 -14.39 -3.54
N VAL A 205 -4.12 -14.65 -2.54
CA VAL A 205 -2.70 -14.91 -2.79
C VAL A 205 -2.43 -16.41 -2.95
N LEU A 206 -2.80 -17.22 -1.96
CA LEU A 206 -2.48 -18.65 -1.98
C LEU A 206 -3.39 -19.43 -2.93
N ASP A 207 -4.71 -19.24 -2.83
CA ASP A 207 -5.71 -19.92 -3.66
C ASP A 207 -5.91 -19.23 -5.03
N LYS A 208 -5.32 -18.05 -5.26
CA LYS A 208 -5.37 -17.26 -6.51
C LYS A 208 -6.78 -16.96 -7.01
N LYS A 209 -7.74 -16.79 -6.08
CA LYS A 209 -9.13 -16.46 -6.43
C LYS A 209 -9.21 -15.06 -7.04
N GLN A 210 -9.96 -14.94 -8.14
CA GLN A 210 -10.12 -13.69 -8.91
C GLN A 210 -11.35 -12.91 -8.41
N TRP A 211 -11.44 -12.72 -7.09
CA TRP A 211 -12.58 -12.05 -6.50
C TRP A 211 -12.39 -10.52 -6.44
N GLN A 212 -13.51 -9.82 -6.45
CA GLN A 212 -13.58 -8.40 -6.17
C GLN A 212 -14.52 -8.23 -4.97
N LEU A 213 -13.98 -7.82 -3.83
CA LEU A 213 -14.71 -7.67 -2.57
C LEU A 213 -14.69 -6.22 -2.14
N GLU A 214 -15.87 -5.65 -1.87
CA GLU A 214 -16.00 -4.34 -1.25
C GLU A 214 -16.83 -4.45 0.03
N THR A 215 -16.31 -3.92 1.12
CA THR A 215 -16.97 -3.89 2.43
C THR A 215 -16.95 -2.45 2.95
N SER A 216 -18.11 -1.94 3.33
CA SER A 216 -18.24 -0.65 4.02
C SER A 216 -18.64 -0.89 5.47
N LEU A 217 -17.85 -0.36 6.39
CA LEU A 217 -18.05 -0.52 7.83
C LEU A 217 -18.31 0.84 8.46
N LYS A 218 -19.43 0.97 9.14
CA LYS A 218 -19.77 2.13 9.96
C LYS A 218 -19.88 1.71 11.42
N ASP A 219 -18.85 2.02 12.20
CA ASP A 219 -18.88 1.83 13.64
C ASP A 219 -19.41 3.10 14.31
N LYS A 220 -20.61 3.02 14.84
CA LYS A 220 -21.28 4.15 15.53
C LYS A 220 -20.62 4.53 16.87
N LEU A 221 -19.83 3.63 17.45
CA LEU A 221 -19.13 3.85 18.71
C LEU A 221 -17.74 4.45 18.50
N ARG A 222 -17.14 4.24 17.34
CA ARG A 222 -15.82 4.78 16.98
C ARG A 222 -15.99 6.18 16.41
N LYS A 223 -15.39 7.14 17.05
CA LYS A 223 -15.28 8.49 16.52
C LYS A 223 -13.92 8.63 15.87
N SER A 224 -13.87 9.29 14.69
CA SER A 224 -12.60 9.66 14.09
C SER A 224 -11.78 10.47 15.09
N GLU A 225 -10.56 10.06 15.33
CA GLU A 225 -9.58 10.87 16.01
C GLU A 225 -9.38 12.15 15.20
N ARG A 226 -9.17 13.28 15.86
CA ARG A 226 -9.07 14.59 15.20
C ARG A 226 -8.18 14.47 13.97
N SER A 227 -8.71 14.85 12.81
CA SER A 227 -7.95 14.85 11.57
C SER A 227 -6.61 15.57 11.79
N VAL A 228 -5.53 14.82 11.66
CA VAL A 228 -4.20 15.42 11.64
C VAL A 228 -4.17 16.37 10.45
N ASP A 229 -3.97 17.66 10.73
CA ASP A 229 -3.75 18.62 9.65
C ASP A 229 -2.42 18.26 8.96
N PRO A 230 -2.41 18.11 7.63
CA PRO A 230 -1.17 17.80 6.90
C PRO A 230 -0.02 18.76 7.25
N GLY A 231 -0.32 20.04 7.51
CA GLY A 231 0.67 21.03 7.94
C GLY A 231 1.32 20.72 9.28
N SER A 232 0.59 20.12 10.23
CA SER A 232 1.12 19.77 11.55
C SER A 232 1.88 18.44 11.57
N TYR A 233 1.69 17.60 10.56
CA TYR A 233 2.35 16.30 10.47
C TYR A 233 3.81 16.41 9.98
N TYR A 234 4.12 17.41 9.16
CA TYR A 234 5.45 17.61 8.56
C TYR A 234 6.29 18.68 9.27
N ASN A 235 5.74 19.37 10.29
CA ASN A 235 6.45 20.31 11.18
C ASN A 235 6.93 19.56 12.46
#